data_1e88dd88bf1367aef00ca2f35d86436d
#
_entry.id   1e88dd88bf1367aef00ca2f35d86436d
#
_cell.length_a   1.000
_cell.length_b   1.000
_cell.length_c   1.000
_cell.angle_alpha   90.00
_cell.angle_beta   90.00
_cell.angle_gamma   90.00
#
_symmetry.space_group_name_H-M   'P 1'
#
loop_
_entity.id
_entity.type
_entity.pdbx_description
1 polymer ?
#
loop_
_entity_poly.entity_id
_entity_poly.type
_entity_poly.pdbx_seq_one_letter_code
_entity_poly.pdbx_strand_id
1 'polypeptide(L)'
;MTACSSPPRGLIILCAGDSLTDSEYPRHLHRLLAREGRRTRVLNGGRKGNTSGEFWRYLKQRGPALAREHPDFVLLQLGTNDVRVDGDHTPADTFANNMRKIIGLFREFTDRRGERARILLATIPPLPERYSFPFGPESAGRVVREINPLIQKIAAEEQLVLVDNYGLFLRSPELLPDVHPSSAGYRLLARNWYDALKPLLPDIEVRPGK
;
A
#
# COMPACT_ATOMS: atom_id res chain seq x y z
N MET A 1 -25.71 36.47 1.00
CA MET A 1 -25.63 35.24 0.18
C MET A 1 -24.81 34.23 0.95
N THR A 2 -25.47 33.34 1.68
CA THR A 2 -24.81 32.27 2.42
C THR A 2 -24.34 31.21 1.41
N ALA A 3 -23.03 31.07 1.24
CA ALA A 3 -22.46 30.00 0.46
C ALA A 3 -22.93 28.67 1.03
N CYS A 4 -23.75 27.96 0.25
CA CYS A 4 -24.18 26.60 0.58
C CYS A 4 -22.92 25.70 0.50
N SER A 5 -22.21 25.52 1.61
CA SER A 5 -21.07 24.61 1.68
C SER A 5 -21.59 23.20 1.48
N SER A 6 -21.25 22.61 0.34
CA SER A 6 -21.50 21.19 0.07
C SER A 6 -20.99 20.36 1.24
N PRO A 7 -21.68 19.29 1.66
CA PRO A 7 -21.20 18.46 2.77
C PRO A 7 -19.80 17.94 2.48
N PRO A 8 -18.93 17.85 3.50
CA PRO A 8 -17.55 17.41 3.32
C PRO A 8 -17.53 16.04 2.63
N ARG A 9 -16.83 15.98 1.49
CA ARG A 9 -16.75 14.78 0.67
C ARG A 9 -15.91 13.75 1.42
N GLY A 10 -16.38 12.50 1.48
CA GLY A 10 -15.61 11.42 2.04
C GLY A 10 -14.35 11.15 1.20
N LEU A 11 -13.22 10.89 1.86
CA LEU A 11 -11.95 10.53 1.22
C LEU A 11 -12.02 9.12 0.63
N ILE A 12 -11.36 8.91 -0.50
CA ILE A 12 -11.23 7.60 -1.14
C ILE A 12 -9.76 7.20 -1.11
N ILE A 13 -9.48 6.03 -0.52
CA ILE A 13 -8.14 5.48 -0.36
C ILE A 13 -8.09 4.15 -1.09
N LEU A 14 -7.20 4.03 -2.06
CA LEU A 14 -6.94 2.79 -2.78
C LEU A 14 -5.74 2.09 -2.14
N CYS A 15 -5.95 0.90 -1.56
CA CYS A 15 -4.88 0.02 -1.14
C CYS A 15 -4.51 -0.90 -2.32
N ALA A 16 -3.28 -0.84 -2.79
CA ALA A 16 -2.78 -1.53 -3.97
C ALA A 16 -1.58 -2.43 -3.61
N GLY A 17 -1.55 -3.66 -4.12
CA GLY A 17 -0.46 -4.59 -3.82
C GLY A 17 -0.82 -6.06 -4.05
N ASP A 18 -0.12 -6.93 -3.34
CA ASP A 18 -0.25 -8.38 -3.40
C ASP A 18 -1.25 -8.97 -2.36
N SER A 19 -0.99 -10.20 -1.85
CA SER A 19 -1.83 -10.86 -0.85
C SER A 19 -1.84 -10.14 0.51
N LEU A 20 -0.79 -9.42 0.87
CA LEU A 20 -0.74 -8.64 2.09
C LEU A 20 -1.78 -7.50 2.05
N THR A 21 -2.03 -6.96 0.87
CA THR A 21 -3.08 -5.96 0.63
C THR A 21 -4.45 -6.61 0.45
N ASP A 22 -4.53 -7.74 -0.30
CA ASP A 22 -5.78 -8.51 -0.47
C ASP A 22 -6.11 -9.31 0.81
N SER A 23 -6.15 -8.62 1.94
CA SER A 23 -6.39 -9.21 3.25
C SER A 23 -7.11 -8.21 4.18
N GLU A 24 -6.79 -8.23 5.48
CA GLU A 24 -7.58 -7.55 6.52
C GLU A 24 -7.23 -6.07 6.73
N TYR A 25 -5.98 -5.64 6.43
CA TYR A 25 -5.56 -4.30 6.82
C TYR A 25 -6.39 -3.17 6.20
N PRO A 26 -6.90 -3.22 4.95
CA PRO A 26 -7.71 -2.13 4.42
C PRO A 26 -8.98 -1.90 5.24
N ARG A 27 -9.60 -2.98 5.72
CA ARG A 27 -10.78 -2.91 6.60
C ARG A 27 -10.44 -2.33 7.97
N HIS A 28 -9.26 -2.69 8.53
CA HIS A 28 -8.80 -2.13 9.80
C HIS A 28 -8.45 -0.64 9.66
N LEU A 29 -7.81 -0.24 8.56
CA LEU A 29 -7.53 1.16 8.24
C LEU A 29 -8.83 1.99 8.18
N HIS A 30 -9.84 1.47 7.47
CA HIS A 30 -11.15 2.14 7.42
C HIS A 30 -11.73 2.37 8.82
N ARG A 31 -11.64 1.36 9.71
CA ARG A 31 -12.13 1.48 11.10
C ARG A 31 -11.36 2.53 11.91
N LEU A 32 -10.04 2.64 11.71
CA LEU A 32 -9.22 3.65 12.38
C LEU A 32 -9.66 5.06 11.95
N LEU A 33 -9.82 5.28 10.66
CA LEU A 33 -10.28 6.56 10.10
C LEU A 33 -11.70 6.93 10.55
N ALA A 34 -12.60 5.94 10.59
CA ALA A 34 -13.97 6.14 11.05
C ALA A 34 -14.06 6.52 12.54
N ARG A 35 -13.18 6.00 13.39
CA ARG A 35 -13.09 6.37 14.82
C ARG A 35 -12.69 7.83 15.03
N GLU A 36 -12.00 8.43 14.09
CA GLU A 36 -11.72 9.87 14.10
C GLU A 36 -12.85 10.72 13.48
N GLY A 37 -13.99 10.12 13.19
CA GLY A 37 -15.11 10.84 12.57
C GLY A 37 -14.92 11.09 11.07
N ARG A 38 -13.90 10.51 10.44
CA ARG A 38 -13.63 10.70 9.00
C ARG A 38 -14.56 9.87 8.14
N ARG A 39 -15.21 10.52 7.20
CA ARG A 39 -15.97 9.82 6.15
C ARG A 39 -14.98 9.33 5.10
N THR A 40 -14.75 8.02 5.05
CA THR A 40 -13.78 7.41 4.13
C THR A 40 -14.36 6.18 3.44
N ARG A 41 -13.88 5.93 2.22
CA ARG A 41 -14.06 4.68 1.49
C ARG A 41 -12.68 4.11 1.20
N VAL A 42 -12.36 2.98 1.80
CA VAL A 42 -11.10 2.28 1.59
C VAL A 42 -11.35 1.14 0.63
N LEU A 43 -10.68 1.19 -0.53
CA LEU A 43 -10.79 0.20 -1.61
C LEU A 43 -9.65 -0.80 -1.49
N ASN A 44 -9.98 -2.08 -1.49
CA ASN A 44 -9.00 -3.16 -1.56
C ASN A 44 -8.72 -3.49 -3.04
N GLY A 45 -7.55 -3.07 -3.53
CA GLY A 45 -7.02 -3.35 -4.86
C GLY A 45 -5.90 -4.39 -4.84
N GLY A 46 -5.74 -5.13 -3.76
CA GLY A 46 -4.77 -6.22 -3.63
C GLY A 46 -5.03 -7.37 -4.60
N ARG A 47 -3.96 -8.08 -4.98
CA ARG A 47 -4.00 -9.25 -5.87
C ARG A 47 -3.09 -10.34 -5.33
N LYS A 48 -3.68 -11.36 -4.72
CA LYS A 48 -2.95 -12.50 -4.15
C LYS A 48 -1.97 -13.09 -5.15
N GLY A 49 -0.75 -13.36 -4.68
CA GLY A 49 0.27 -14.04 -5.45
C GLY A 49 0.95 -13.18 -6.52
N ASN A 50 0.46 -11.97 -6.81
CA ASN A 50 1.04 -11.17 -7.87
C ASN A 50 2.45 -10.70 -7.54
N THR A 51 3.36 -10.94 -8.48
CA THR A 51 4.64 -10.21 -8.61
C THR A 51 4.39 -8.78 -9.12
N SER A 52 5.41 -7.94 -9.11
CA SER A 52 5.35 -6.59 -9.70
C SER A 52 4.96 -6.63 -11.19
N GLY A 53 5.44 -7.63 -11.94
CA GLY A 53 5.13 -7.80 -13.34
C GLY A 53 3.68 -8.19 -13.59
N GLU A 54 3.12 -9.06 -12.77
CA GLU A 54 1.71 -9.48 -12.85
C GLU A 54 0.77 -8.36 -12.44
N PHE A 55 1.13 -7.65 -11.37
CA PHE A 55 0.36 -6.50 -10.92
C PHE A 55 0.37 -5.38 -11.97
N TRP A 56 1.50 -5.15 -12.67
CA TRP A 56 1.55 -4.23 -13.80
C TRP A 56 0.61 -4.65 -14.93
N ARG A 57 0.60 -5.96 -15.29
CA ARG A 57 -0.33 -6.50 -16.30
C ARG A 57 -1.80 -6.30 -15.90
N TYR A 58 -2.12 -6.55 -14.62
CA TYR A 58 -3.45 -6.28 -14.07
C TYR A 58 -3.83 -4.81 -14.18
N LEU A 59 -2.93 -3.89 -13.81
CA LEU A 59 -3.19 -2.45 -13.87
C LEU A 59 -3.40 -1.95 -15.30
N LYS A 60 -2.71 -2.49 -16.30
CA LYS A 60 -2.97 -2.12 -17.70
C LYS A 60 -4.43 -2.39 -18.12
N GLN A 61 -5.05 -3.41 -17.55
CA GLN A 61 -6.43 -3.78 -17.88
C GLN A 61 -7.44 -3.08 -16.96
N ARG A 62 -7.14 -2.99 -15.67
CA ARG A 62 -8.09 -2.53 -14.65
C ARG A 62 -7.86 -1.10 -14.18
N GLY A 63 -6.71 -0.52 -14.50
CA GLY A 63 -6.35 0.86 -14.13
C GLY A 63 -7.43 1.89 -14.47
N PRO A 64 -8.02 1.88 -15.68
CA PRO A 64 -9.10 2.81 -16.01
C PRO A 64 -10.34 2.68 -15.10
N ALA A 65 -10.66 1.47 -14.63
CA ALA A 65 -11.76 1.25 -13.69
C ALA A 65 -11.41 1.77 -12.29
N LEU A 66 -10.15 1.56 -11.84
CA LEU A 66 -9.66 2.08 -10.57
C LEU A 66 -9.56 3.61 -10.57
N ALA A 67 -9.15 4.22 -11.67
CA ALA A 67 -9.08 5.68 -11.83
C ALA A 67 -10.46 6.34 -11.71
N ARG A 68 -11.52 5.71 -12.22
CA ARG A 68 -12.91 6.18 -12.07
C ARG A 68 -13.45 6.20 -10.65
N GLU A 69 -12.77 5.52 -9.72
CA GLU A 69 -13.09 5.62 -8.29
C GLU A 69 -12.63 6.95 -7.70
N HIS A 70 -11.77 7.69 -8.39
CA HIS A 70 -11.22 8.99 -7.98
C HIS A 70 -10.55 8.94 -6.60
N PRO A 71 -9.51 8.10 -6.40
CA PRO A 71 -8.84 8.00 -5.11
C PRO A 71 -8.08 9.29 -4.79
N ASP A 72 -8.22 9.75 -3.54
CA ASP A 72 -7.40 10.83 -2.97
C ASP A 72 -5.98 10.31 -2.63
N PHE A 73 -5.90 9.03 -2.24
CA PHE A 73 -4.64 8.38 -1.85
C PHE A 73 -4.52 6.98 -2.45
N VAL A 74 -3.29 6.61 -2.80
CA VAL A 74 -2.90 5.25 -3.17
C VAL A 74 -1.86 4.76 -2.18
N LEU A 75 -2.12 3.65 -1.49
CA LEU A 75 -1.19 2.98 -0.58
C LEU A 75 -0.63 1.75 -1.31
N LEU A 76 0.62 1.82 -1.75
CA LEU A 76 1.25 0.79 -2.58
C LEU A 76 2.23 -0.05 -1.77
N GLN A 77 2.00 -1.37 -1.70
CA GLN A 77 2.93 -2.35 -1.14
C GLN A 77 3.02 -3.55 -2.06
N LEU A 78 4.20 -3.83 -2.61
CA LEU A 78 4.43 -4.89 -3.58
C LEU A 78 5.89 -5.34 -3.54
N GLY A 79 6.15 -6.61 -3.85
CA GLY A 79 7.51 -7.14 -3.92
C GLY A 79 7.70 -8.46 -3.17
N THR A 80 6.75 -8.87 -2.32
CA THR A 80 6.84 -10.13 -1.58
C THR A 80 6.95 -11.34 -2.52
N ASN A 81 6.19 -11.35 -3.60
CA ASN A 81 6.24 -12.46 -4.57
C ASN A 81 7.42 -12.35 -5.54
N ASP A 82 8.02 -11.17 -5.69
CA ASP A 82 9.19 -10.97 -6.56
C ASP A 82 10.46 -11.63 -6.00
N VAL A 83 10.51 -11.95 -4.68
CA VAL A 83 11.64 -12.64 -4.06
C VAL A 83 11.51 -14.16 -4.02
N ARG A 84 10.49 -14.75 -4.63
CA ARG A 84 10.30 -16.20 -4.71
C ARG A 84 11.50 -16.86 -5.37
N VAL A 85 11.71 -18.16 -5.07
CA VAL A 85 12.81 -18.98 -5.64
C VAL A 85 12.36 -19.92 -6.74
N ASP A 86 11.08 -19.85 -7.13
CA ASP A 86 10.51 -20.58 -8.25
C ASP A 86 10.50 -19.76 -9.56
N GLY A 87 9.74 -20.19 -10.54
CA GLY A 87 9.62 -19.55 -11.85
C GLY A 87 9.08 -18.11 -11.83
N ASP A 88 8.53 -17.64 -10.72
CA ASP A 88 8.03 -16.26 -10.56
C ASP A 88 9.10 -15.28 -10.00
N HIS A 89 10.34 -15.75 -9.86
CA HIS A 89 11.48 -14.91 -9.50
C HIS A 89 11.57 -13.68 -10.43
N THR A 90 11.57 -12.49 -9.84
CA THR A 90 11.71 -11.24 -10.59
C THR A 90 13.12 -10.66 -10.35
N PRO A 91 13.96 -10.48 -11.40
CA PRO A 91 15.24 -9.78 -11.27
C PRO A 91 15.05 -8.35 -10.73
N ALA A 92 16.04 -7.89 -9.96
CA ALA A 92 15.99 -6.59 -9.26
C ALA A 92 15.69 -5.39 -10.20
N ASP A 93 16.38 -5.32 -11.36
CA ASP A 93 16.14 -4.26 -12.33
C ASP A 93 14.76 -4.32 -12.96
N THR A 94 14.25 -5.53 -13.19
CA THR A 94 12.90 -5.76 -13.70
C THR A 94 11.85 -5.31 -12.66
N PHE A 95 12.07 -5.65 -11.37
CA PHE A 95 11.24 -5.16 -10.28
C PHE A 95 11.20 -3.63 -10.23
N ALA A 96 12.38 -2.99 -10.21
CA ALA A 96 12.48 -1.53 -10.17
C ALA A 96 11.75 -0.87 -11.36
N ASN A 97 11.91 -1.42 -12.56
CA ASN A 97 11.22 -0.93 -13.75
C ASN A 97 9.70 -1.09 -13.67
N ASN A 98 9.23 -2.24 -13.19
CA ASN A 98 7.80 -2.48 -12.97
C ASN A 98 7.22 -1.50 -11.95
N MET A 99 7.92 -1.27 -10.82
CA MET A 99 7.47 -0.33 -9.79
C MET A 99 7.34 1.09 -10.31
N ARG A 100 8.31 1.57 -11.12
CA ARG A 100 8.22 2.91 -11.75
C ARG A 100 7.04 3.01 -12.72
N LYS A 101 6.76 1.97 -13.51
CA LYS A 101 5.58 1.93 -14.38
C LYS A 101 4.27 1.96 -13.59
N ILE A 102 4.19 1.22 -12.48
CA ILE A 102 3.03 1.18 -11.59
C ILE A 102 2.80 2.56 -10.96
N ILE A 103 3.85 3.18 -10.42
CA ILE A 103 3.79 4.51 -9.83
C ILE A 103 3.40 5.56 -10.88
N GLY A 104 4.00 5.50 -12.07
CA GLY A 104 3.66 6.38 -13.18
C GLY A 104 2.19 6.31 -13.55
N LEU A 105 1.60 5.11 -13.61
CA LEU A 105 0.16 4.96 -13.85
C LEU A 105 -0.70 5.57 -12.72
N PHE A 106 -0.34 5.32 -11.46
CA PHE A 106 -1.09 5.87 -10.33
C PHE A 106 -0.97 7.39 -10.23
N ARG A 107 0.09 8.01 -10.73
CA ARG A 107 0.23 9.46 -10.83
C ARG A 107 -0.76 10.13 -11.77
N GLU A 108 -1.31 9.38 -12.72
CA GLU A 108 -2.36 9.88 -13.61
C GLU A 108 -3.77 9.80 -12.98
N PHE A 109 -3.89 9.15 -11.80
CA PHE A 109 -5.17 9.13 -11.09
C PHE A 109 -5.44 10.49 -10.45
N THR A 110 -6.69 10.92 -10.55
CA THR A 110 -7.13 12.18 -9.95
C THR A 110 -8.29 11.95 -9.00
N ASP A 111 -8.32 12.74 -7.94
CA ASP A 111 -9.47 12.81 -7.04
C ASP A 111 -10.68 13.48 -7.75
N ARG A 112 -11.78 13.62 -7.02
CA ARG A 112 -13.00 14.23 -7.55
C ARG A 112 -12.91 15.75 -7.79
N ARG A 113 -11.79 16.38 -7.41
CA ARG A 113 -11.48 17.80 -7.66
C ARG A 113 -10.56 17.98 -8.86
N GLY A 114 -10.07 16.87 -9.41
CA GLY A 114 -9.07 16.87 -10.48
C GLY A 114 -7.63 16.95 -9.96
N GLU A 115 -7.43 16.93 -8.63
CA GLU A 115 -6.08 16.89 -8.03
C GLU A 115 -5.50 15.48 -8.14
N ARG A 116 -4.19 15.38 -8.37
CA ARG A 116 -3.51 14.08 -8.47
C ARG A 116 -3.58 13.31 -7.16
N ALA A 117 -3.84 12.01 -7.24
CA ALA A 117 -3.82 11.11 -6.09
C ALA A 117 -2.43 11.10 -5.44
N ARG A 118 -2.39 11.19 -4.12
CA ARG A 118 -1.14 11.12 -3.35
C ARG A 118 -0.74 9.67 -3.13
N ILE A 119 0.48 9.30 -3.50
CA ILE A 119 0.98 7.92 -3.40
C ILE A 119 1.87 7.80 -2.17
N LEU A 120 1.63 6.77 -1.35
CA LEU A 120 2.52 6.31 -0.31
C LEU A 120 3.06 4.93 -0.72
N LEU A 121 4.35 4.72 -0.57
CA LEU A 121 5.03 3.48 -0.94
C LEU A 121 5.59 2.80 0.32
N ALA A 122 5.37 1.49 0.48
CA ALA A 122 5.87 0.76 1.63
C ALA A 122 6.96 -0.25 1.28
N THR A 123 7.91 -0.41 2.22
CA THR A 123 8.79 -1.58 2.24
C THR A 123 7.96 -2.85 2.47
N ILE A 124 8.43 -3.99 1.95
CA ILE A 124 7.81 -5.29 2.25
C ILE A 124 8.31 -5.80 3.61
N PRO A 125 7.46 -6.51 4.38
CA PRO A 125 7.86 -7.13 5.63
C PRO A 125 9.04 -8.09 5.47
N PRO A 126 9.77 -8.41 6.55
CA PRO A 126 10.76 -9.48 6.52
C PRO A 126 10.06 -10.82 6.22
N LEU A 127 10.82 -11.76 5.68
CA LEU A 127 10.37 -13.16 5.67
C LEU A 127 10.78 -13.82 6.99
N PRO A 128 9.89 -14.57 7.65
CA PRO A 128 10.22 -15.28 8.88
C PRO A 128 11.26 -16.40 8.61
N GLU A 129 11.98 -16.82 9.64
CA GLU A 129 13.03 -17.84 9.52
C GLU A 129 12.51 -19.22 9.09
N ARG A 130 11.23 -19.50 9.33
CA ARG A 130 10.56 -20.71 8.86
C ARG A 130 10.02 -20.50 7.47
N TYR A 131 10.85 -20.81 6.50
CA TYR A 131 10.45 -20.71 5.10
C TYR A 131 9.59 -21.90 4.67
N SER A 132 8.61 -21.64 3.84
CA SER A 132 7.90 -22.64 3.04
C SER A 132 8.00 -22.30 1.57
N PHE A 133 8.18 -23.31 0.72
CA PHE A 133 8.17 -23.07 -0.72
C PHE A 133 6.94 -22.24 -1.11
N PRO A 134 7.09 -21.20 -1.95
CA PRO A 134 8.24 -20.88 -2.81
C PRO A 134 9.25 -19.87 -2.22
N PHE A 135 9.34 -19.72 -0.92
CA PHE A 135 10.30 -18.86 -0.25
C PHE A 135 11.41 -19.65 0.41
N GLY A 136 12.58 -19.03 0.59
CA GLY A 136 13.74 -19.63 1.21
C GLY A 136 14.71 -18.58 1.77
N PRO A 137 15.88 -18.99 2.30
CA PRO A 137 16.91 -18.07 2.81
C PRO A 137 17.36 -17.05 1.78
N GLU A 138 17.43 -17.43 0.51
CA GLU A 138 17.75 -16.52 -0.59
C GLU A 138 16.69 -15.42 -0.72
N SER A 139 15.40 -15.77 -0.63
CA SER A 139 14.30 -14.82 -0.66
C SER A 139 14.44 -13.77 0.45
N ALA A 140 14.73 -14.19 1.69
CA ALA A 140 14.96 -13.27 2.81
C ALA A 140 16.17 -12.36 2.55
N GLY A 141 17.25 -12.91 2.00
CA GLY A 141 18.41 -12.13 1.59
C GLY A 141 18.08 -11.07 0.54
N ARG A 142 17.24 -11.39 -0.42
CA ARG A 142 16.79 -10.46 -1.47
C ARG A 142 15.91 -9.35 -0.91
N VAL A 143 15.03 -9.64 0.06
CA VAL A 143 14.25 -8.59 0.75
C VAL A 143 15.17 -7.50 1.28
N VAL A 144 16.25 -7.89 1.95
CA VAL A 144 17.18 -6.97 2.64
C VAL A 144 18.14 -6.27 1.67
N ARG A 145 18.71 -7.03 0.72
CA ARG A 145 19.81 -6.54 -0.12
C ARG A 145 19.36 -5.94 -1.45
N GLU A 146 18.14 -6.26 -1.91
CA GLU A 146 17.66 -5.86 -3.23
C GLU A 146 16.35 -5.09 -3.16
N ILE A 147 15.25 -5.74 -2.74
CA ILE A 147 13.89 -5.21 -2.94
C ILE A 147 13.61 -3.99 -2.05
N ASN A 148 13.86 -4.07 -0.74
CA ASN A 148 13.62 -2.92 0.13
C ASN A 148 14.57 -1.74 -0.14
N PRO A 149 15.87 -1.93 -0.41
CA PRO A 149 16.72 -0.83 -0.90
C PRO A 149 16.22 -0.19 -2.20
N LEU A 150 15.70 -0.97 -3.15
CA LEU A 150 15.11 -0.42 -4.37
C LEU A 150 13.82 0.35 -4.10
N ILE A 151 12.95 -0.14 -3.21
CA ILE A 151 11.74 0.57 -2.79
C ILE A 151 12.11 1.91 -2.15
N GLN A 152 13.09 1.93 -1.25
CA GLN A 152 13.57 3.14 -0.58
C GLN A 152 14.14 4.14 -1.61
N LYS A 153 14.98 3.65 -2.53
CA LYS A 153 15.55 4.46 -3.62
C LYS A 153 14.45 5.06 -4.51
N ILE A 154 13.49 4.25 -4.93
CA ILE A 154 12.36 4.71 -5.76
C ILE A 154 11.52 5.74 -4.99
N ALA A 155 11.24 5.51 -3.70
CA ALA A 155 10.49 6.46 -2.90
C ALA A 155 11.19 7.83 -2.84
N ALA A 156 12.52 7.85 -2.67
CA ALA A 156 13.32 9.07 -2.64
C ALA A 156 13.35 9.77 -4.02
N GLU A 157 13.64 9.04 -5.10
CA GLU A 157 13.68 9.57 -6.47
C GLU A 157 12.34 10.15 -6.90
N GLU A 158 11.24 9.47 -6.53
CA GLU A 158 9.88 9.84 -6.89
C GLU A 158 9.21 10.77 -5.85
N GLN A 159 9.94 11.18 -4.81
CA GLN A 159 9.45 12.06 -3.72
C GLN A 159 8.16 11.53 -3.06
N LEU A 160 8.09 10.21 -2.85
CA LEU A 160 6.95 9.56 -2.21
C LEU A 160 7.17 9.44 -0.70
N VAL A 161 6.07 9.44 0.05
CA VAL A 161 6.12 9.09 1.47
C VAL A 161 6.42 7.59 1.58
N LEU A 162 7.54 7.27 2.24
CA LEU A 162 7.93 5.89 2.51
C LEU A 162 7.32 5.41 3.83
N VAL A 163 6.73 4.22 3.82
CA VAL A 163 6.16 3.55 4.99
C VAL A 163 7.01 2.32 5.32
N ASP A 164 7.61 2.30 6.51
CA ASP A 164 8.52 1.22 6.92
C ASP A 164 7.76 0.03 7.53
N ASN A 165 7.24 -0.84 6.67
CA ASN A 165 6.62 -2.10 7.09
C ASN A 165 7.67 -3.18 7.42
N TYR A 166 8.89 -3.07 6.87
CA TYR A 166 10.00 -3.97 7.22
C TYR A 166 10.40 -3.81 8.68
N GLY A 167 10.78 -2.60 9.09
CA GLY A 167 11.15 -2.31 10.47
C GLY A 167 10.01 -2.52 11.46
N LEU A 168 8.75 -2.32 11.02
CA LEU A 168 7.58 -2.63 11.84
C LEU A 168 7.58 -4.09 12.32
N PHE A 169 7.71 -5.04 11.40
CA PHE A 169 7.67 -6.46 11.73
C PHE A 169 8.98 -7.01 12.28
N LEU A 170 10.12 -6.35 12.08
CA LEU A 170 11.34 -6.66 12.82
C LEU A 170 11.18 -6.42 14.34
N ARG A 171 10.36 -5.42 14.72
CA ARG A 171 10.07 -5.11 16.13
C ARG A 171 8.91 -5.93 16.72
N SER A 172 8.19 -6.69 15.88
CA SER A 172 7.02 -7.49 16.28
C SER A 172 6.97 -8.79 15.49
N PRO A 173 8.05 -9.61 15.52
CA PRO A 173 8.15 -10.81 14.67
C PRO A 173 7.10 -11.87 15.01
N GLU A 174 6.60 -11.90 16.23
CA GLU A 174 5.53 -12.80 16.66
C GLU A 174 4.19 -12.55 15.94
N LEU A 175 4.03 -11.37 15.34
CA LEU A 175 2.83 -11.01 14.57
C LEU A 175 2.93 -11.39 13.09
N LEU A 176 4.09 -11.92 12.67
CA LEU A 176 4.37 -12.41 11.31
C LEU A 176 4.75 -13.90 11.34
N PRO A 177 3.78 -14.80 11.59
CA PRO A 177 4.04 -16.24 11.76
C PRO A 177 4.53 -16.93 10.48
N ASP A 178 4.17 -16.40 9.33
CA ASP A 178 4.67 -16.77 7.99
C ASP A 178 4.78 -15.51 7.12
N VAL A 179 4.77 -15.65 5.82
CA VAL A 179 4.78 -14.51 4.89
C VAL A 179 3.55 -13.59 5.07
N HIS A 180 2.51 -14.08 5.74
CA HIS A 180 1.30 -13.32 6.04
C HIS A 180 1.22 -12.99 7.53
N PRO A 181 0.92 -11.73 7.89
CA PRO A 181 0.66 -11.36 9.27
C PRO A 181 -0.51 -12.12 9.88
N SER A 182 -0.45 -12.33 11.19
CA SER A 182 -1.63 -12.74 11.96
C SER A 182 -2.70 -11.64 11.94
N SER A 183 -3.94 -11.93 12.39
CA SER A 183 -4.97 -10.88 12.50
C SER A 183 -4.52 -9.70 13.38
N ALA A 184 -3.69 -9.94 14.41
CA ALA A 184 -3.08 -8.85 15.19
C ALA A 184 -2.03 -8.09 14.36
N GLY A 185 -1.23 -8.79 13.55
CA GLY A 185 -0.27 -8.21 12.63
C GLY A 185 -0.94 -7.34 11.55
N TYR A 186 -2.07 -7.76 11.00
CA TYR A 186 -2.85 -6.92 10.08
C TYR A 186 -3.42 -5.65 10.74
N ARG A 187 -3.77 -5.69 12.03
CA ARG A 187 -4.14 -4.47 12.78
C ARG A 187 -2.94 -3.55 12.97
N LEU A 188 -1.77 -4.12 13.27
CA LEU A 188 -0.52 -3.37 13.38
C LEU A 188 -0.14 -2.73 12.04
N LEU A 189 -0.21 -3.48 10.95
CA LEU A 189 0.03 -2.99 9.58
C LEU A 189 -0.92 -1.83 9.22
N ALA A 190 -2.21 -1.97 9.54
CA ALA A 190 -3.19 -0.91 9.33
C ALA A 190 -2.88 0.35 10.15
N ARG A 191 -2.36 0.21 11.38
CA ARG A 191 -1.93 1.32 12.22
C ARG A 191 -0.74 2.04 11.58
N ASN A 192 0.26 1.31 11.09
CA ASN A 192 1.43 1.89 10.44
C ASN A 192 1.05 2.72 9.20
N TRP A 193 0.17 2.19 8.36
CA TRP A 193 -0.39 2.93 7.23
C TRP A 193 -1.16 4.17 7.66
N TYR A 194 -1.97 4.04 8.71
CA TYR A 194 -2.73 5.16 9.26
C TYR A 194 -1.82 6.27 9.78
N ASP A 195 -0.76 5.92 10.54
CA ASP A 195 0.16 6.89 11.13
C ASP A 195 0.94 7.66 10.04
N ALA A 196 1.32 6.99 8.95
CA ALA A 196 1.93 7.64 7.78
C ALA A 196 0.93 8.51 6.99
N LEU A 197 -0.32 8.11 6.94
CA LEU A 197 -1.37 8.83 6.21
C LEU A 197 -1.87 10.06 6.98
N LYS A 198 -1.95 9.97 8.31
CA LYS A 198 -2.57 10.97 9.19
C LYS A 198 -2.09 12.42 8.95
N PRO A 199 -0.79 12.72 8.86
CA PRO A 199 -0.31 14.08 8.61
C PRO A 199 -0.66 14.64 7.23
N LEU A 200 -1.12 13.78 6.31
CA LEU A 200 -1.48 14.14 4.95
C LEU A 200 -2.98 14.37 4.76
N LEU A 201 -3.78 13.97 5.76
CA LEU A 201 -5.23 14.09 5.70
C LEU A 201 -5.65 15.56 5.92
N PRO A 202 -6.68 16.04 5.21
CA PRO A 202 -7.24 17.36 5.49
C PRO A 202 -7.80 17.40 6.93
N ASP A 203 -7.85 18.61 7.51
CA ASP A 203 -8.48 18.81 8.80
C ASP A 203 -9.94 18.32 8.81
N ILE A 204 -10.38 17.85 9.97
CA ILE A 204 -11.79 17.50 10.15
C ILE A 204 -12.55 18.80 10.37
N GLU A 205 -13.43 19.15 9.44
CA GLU A 205 -14.36 20.25 9.69
C GLU A 205 -15.26 19.89 10.88
N VAL A 206 -14.95 20.44 12.03
CA VAL A 206 -15.82 20.35 13.22
C VAL A 206 -17.05 21.21 12.91
N ARG A 207 -18.20 20.59 12.66
CA ARG A 207 -19.45 21.35 12.58
C ARG A 207 -19.69 21.94 13.97
N PRO A 208 -19.87 23.27 14.10
CA PRO A 208 -20.36 23.82 15.35
C PRO A 208 -21.71 23.11 15.64
N GLY A 209 -21.83 22.55 16.83
CA GLY A 209 -23.02 21.83 17.27
C GLY A 209 -24.27 22.68 17.05
N LYS A 210 -25.32 22.03 16.56
CA LYS A 210 -26.66 22.61 16.55
C LYS A 210 -27.21 22.62 17.96
#